data_ff209269054260a52d8abcdb01a8910c
#
_entry.id   ff209269054260a52d8abcdb01a8910c
#
_cell.length_a   1.000
_cell.length_b   1.000
_cell.length_c   1.000
_cell.angle_alpha   90.00
_cell.angle_beta   90.00
_cell.angle_gamma   90.00
#
_symmetry.space_group_name_H-M   'P 1'
#
loop_
_entity.id
_entity.type
_entity.pdbx_description
1 polymer ?
#
loop_
_entity_poly.entity_id
_entity_poly.type
_entity_poly.pdbx_seq_one_letter_code
_entity_poly.pdbx_strand_id
1 'polypeptide(L)'
;DLPVPETYRFLPEDASLQALDSRWGEDFGDPVLNGMVEEAIANNRDLRAALANSEKAAAAIMLARSDLFPQISINAKTGRERLSERDAEPVIGVPNPQNGRQASIGASWEIDLWGRIRRLTESAEADARSVEQARRAALLSVVANVVTRYIDLLALDEQLAIARNTSDNYAESLRIIELQFKYGVTSQMTVAQAASQYETAQSQIPQICHSITQTENA
;
A
#
# COMPACT_ATOMS: atom_id res chain seq x y z
N ASP A 1 -15.17 2.61 -22.50
CA ASP A 1 -14.08 1.68 -22.86
C ASP A 1 -13.04 2.46 -23.63
N LEU A 2 -11.84 2.57 -23.04
CA LEU A 2 -10.69 3.09 -23.74
C LEU A 2 -10.25 2.03 -24.79
N PRO A 3 -10.01 2.39 -26.05
CA PRO A 3 -9.52 1.44 -27.02
C PRO A 3 -8.11 0.97 -26.61
N VAL A 4 -8.02 -0.27 -26.18
CA VAL A 4 -6.72 -0.91 -25.93
C VAL A 4 -6.20 -1.41 -27.27
N PRO A 5 -4.97 -1.05 -27.69
CA PRO A 5 -4.41 -1.56 -28.93
C PRO A 5 -4.29 -3.09 -28.86
N GLU A 6 -4.66 -3.78 -29.93
CA GLU A 6 -4.58 -5.25 -30.01
C GLU A 6 -3.14 -5.78 -29.94
N THR A 7 -2.16 -4.95 -30.29
CA THR A 7 -0.74 -5.30 -30.25
C THR A 7 0.11 -4.14 -29.74
N TYR A 8 1.10 -4.43 -28.92
CA TYR A 8 2.11 -3.48 -28.48
C TYR A 8 3.36 -3.59 -29.39
N ARG A 9 4.01 -2.43 -29.67
CA ARG A 9 5.11 -2.29 -30.64
C ARG A 9 6.29 -3.23 -30.41
N PHE A 10 6.50 -3.68 -29.18
CA PHE A 10 7.63 -4.51 -28.76
C PHE A 10 7.20 -5.81 -28.08
N LEU A 11 5.94 -6.23 -28.31
CA LEU A 11 5.48 -7.51 -27.80
C LEU A 11 6.04 -8.61 -28.70
N PRO A 12 6.70 -9.65 -28.17
CA PRO A 12 7.05 -10.84 -28.95
C PRO A 12 5.79 -11.48 -29.55
N GLU A 13 5.89 -12.05 -30.77
CA GLU A 13 4.74 -12.63 -31.49
C GLU A 13 4.06 -13.78 -30.74
N ASP A 14 4.75 -14.39 -29.78
CA ASP A 14 4.28 -15.48 -28.93
C ASP A 14 3.82 -15.04 -27.53
N ALA A 15 3.90 -13.75 -27.22
CA ALA A 15 3.45 -13.23 -25.94
C ALA A 15 1.92 -13.22 -25.86
N SER A 16 1.35 -14.14 -25.11
CA SER A 16 -0.04 -14.05 -24.70
C SER A 16 -0.18 -12.92 -23.68
N LEU A 17 -1.13 -12.00 -23.90
CA LEU A 17 -1.59 -11.05 -22.89
C LEU A 17 -2.35 -11.82 -21.79
N GLN A 18 -1.65 -12.69 -21.08
CA GLN A 18 -2.20 -13.29 -19.87
C GLN A 18 -2.39 -12.16 -18.86
N ALA A 19 -3.57 -12.12 -18.26
CA ALA A 19 -3.82 -11.21 -17.15
C ALA A 19 -2.65 -11.33 -16.16
N LEU A 20 -2.04 -10.19 -15.81
CA LEU A 20 -0.95 -10.13 -14.84
C LEU A 20 -1.36 -10.93 -13.60
N ASP A 21 -0.90 -12.17 -13.53
CA ASP A 21 -1.08 -13.01 -12.35
C ASP A 21 -0.21 -12.39 -11.24
N SER A 22 -0.70 -12.46 -10.01
CA SER A 22 0.05 -12.00 -8.82
C SER A 22 1.40 -12.73 -8.63
N ARG A 23 1.64 -13.77 -9.40
CA ARG A 23 2.85 -14.62 -9.39
C ARG A 23 3.91 -14.28 -10.43
N TRP A 24 3.79 -13.15 -11.14
CA TRP A 24 4.82 -12.72 -12.11
C TRP A 24 6.23 -12.63 -11.52
N GLY A 25 6.37 -12.46 -10.20
CA GLY A 25 7.66 -12.49 -9.51
C GLY A 25 8.36 -13.85 -9.57
N GLU A 26 7.62 -14.96 -9.76
CA GLU A 26 8.18 -16.31 -9.91
C GLU A 26 8.96 -16.47 -11.23
N ASP A 27 8.67 -15.66 -12.23
CA ASP A 27 9.34 -15.67 -13.54
C ASP A 27 10.83 -15.29 -13.45
N PHE A 28 11.26 -14.63 -12.36
CA PHE A 28 12.67 -14.33 -12.12
C PHE A 28 13.49 -15.57 -11.71
N GLY A 29 12.84 -16.67 -11.31
CA GLY A 29 13.49 -17.93 -10.95
C GLY A 29 14.39 -17.85 -9.71
N ASP A 30 14.26 -16.79 -8.90
CA ASP A 30 15.05 -16.57 -7.68
C ASP A 30 14.27 -16.96 -6.44
N PRO A 31 14.65 -18.05 -5.72
CA PRO A 31 13.95 -18.52 -4.55
C PRO A 31 14.02 -17.55 -3.36
N VAL A 32 15.05 -16.70 -3.29
CA VAL A 32 15.21 -15.70 -2.22
C VAL A 32 14.19 -14.59 -2.44
N LEU A 33 14.09 -14.07 -3.66
CA LEU A 33 13.10 -13.07 -4.04
C LEU A 33 11.68 -13.58 -3.80
N ASN A 34 11.38 -14.80 -4.18
CA ASN A 34 10.07 -15.41 -3.98
C ASN A 34 9.70 -15.47 -2.50
N GLY A 35 10.64 -15.88 -1.64
CA GLY A 35 10.43 -15.89 -0.19
C GLY A 35 10.15 -14.50 0.39
N MET A 36 10.87 -13.47 -0.06
CA MET A 36 10.64 -12.08 0.36
C MET A 36 9.26 -11.56 -0.08
N VAL A 37 8.84 -11.89 -1.29
CA VAL A 37 7.50 -11.52 -1.80
C VAL A 37 6.40 -12.19 -0.99
N GLU A 38 6.52 -13.48 -0.69
CA GLU A 38 5.54 -14.19 0.14
C GLU A 38 5.46 -13.62 1.56
N GLU A 39 6.60 -13.32 2.17
CA GLU A 39 6.65 -12.70 3.51
C GLU A 39 6.04 -11.30 3.50
N ALA A 40 6.32 -10.49 2.47
CA ALA A 40 5.75 -9.16 2.31
C ALA A 40 4.22 -9.24 2.16
N ILE A 41 3.70 -10.14 1.32
CA ILE A 41 2.25 -10.32 1.14
C ILE A 41 1.58 -10.73 2.46
N ALA A 42 2.18 -11.65 3.21
CA ALA A 42 1.61 -12.17 4.44
C ALA A 42 1.56 -11.11 5.56
N ASN A 43 2.55 -10.22 5.64
CA ASN A 43 2.74 -9.31 6.76
C ASN A 43 2.39 -7.84 6.45
N ASN A 44 2.17 -7.47 5.20
CA ASN A 44 1.91 -6.09 4.82
C ASN A 44 0.58 -5.59 5.41
N ARG A 45 0.64 -4.46 6.11
CA ARG A 45 -0.53 -3.85 6.79
C ARG A 45 -1.48 -3.17 5.80
N ASP A 46 -0.96 -2.63 4.70
CA ASP A 46 -1.77 -1.96 3.68
C ASP A 46 -2.62 -2.98 2.91
N LEU A 47 -2.09 -4.18 2.65
CA LEU A 47 -2.87 -5.28 2.07
C LEU A 47 -3.98 -5.76 3.01
N ARG A 48 -3.72 -5.80 4.32
CA ARG A 48 -4.75 -6.13 5.31
C ARG A 48 -5.84 -5.04 5.37
N ALA A 49 -5.45 -3.77 5.29
CA ALA A 49 -6.39 -2.65 5.21
C ALA A 49 -7.22 -2.70 3.91
N ALA A 50 -6.58 -3.01 2.77
CA ALA A 50 -7.27 -3.17 1.50
C ALA A 50 -8.28 -4.34 1.53
N LEU A 51 -7.95 -5.46 2.18
CA LEU A 51 -8.87 -6.58 2.41
C LEU A 51 -10.07 -6.15 3.25
N ALA A 52 -9.84 -5.49 4.39
CA ALA A 52 -10.91 -5.01 5.25
C ALA A 52 -11.83 -3.99 4.53
N ASN A 53 -11.27 -3.16 3.64
CA ASN A 53 -12.06 -2.25 2.81
C ASN A 53 -12.93 -3.01 1.79
N SER A 54 -12.44 -4.11 1.23
CA SER A 54 -13.21 -4.98 0.34
C SER A 54 -14.38 -5.63 1.09
N GLU A 55 -14.15 -6.15 2.29
CA GLU A 55 -15.20 -6.71 3.16
C GLU A 55 -16.25 -5.66 3.53
N LYS A 56 -15.83 -4.44 3.87
CA LYS A 56 -16.70 -3.30 4.12
C LYS A 56 -17.58 -2.97 2.91
N ALA A 57 -17.01 -2.96 1.71
CA ALA A 57 -17.77 -2.69 0.48
C ALA A 57 -18.77 -3.82 0.19
N ALA A 58 -18.42 -5.07 0.44
CA ALA A 58 -19.34 -6.21 0.34
C ALA A 58 -20.52 -6.08 1.34
N ALA A 59 -20.26 -5.65 2.58
CA ALA A 59 -21.30 -5.39 3.57
C ALA A 59 -22.20 -4.22 3.17
N ALA A 60 -21.69 -3.20 2.49
CA ALA A 60 -22.47 -2.07 1.99
C ALA A 60 -23.53 -2.50 0.95
N ILE A 61 -23.28 -3.54 0.16
CA ILE A 61 -24.27 -4.13 -0.75
C ILE A 61 -25.46 -4.67 0.05
N MET A 62 -25.20 -5.39 1.14
CA MET A 62 -26.25 -5.94 1.99
C MET A 62 -27.07 -4.83 2.65
N LEU A 63 -26.40 -3.74 3.05
CA LEU A 63 -27.09 -2.56 3.61
C LEU A 63 -28.00 -1.90 2.56
N ALA A 64 -27.51 -1.69 1.33
CA ALA A 64 -28.32 -1.13 0.25
C ALA A 64 -29.52 -2.02 -0.12
N ARG A 65 -29.34 -3.34 -0.06
CA ARG A 65 -30.42 -4.30 -0.28
C ARG A 65 -31.44 -4.35 0.84
N SER A 66 -31.07 -3.98 2.07
CA SER A 66 -31.97 -4.04 3.23
C SER A 66 -33.20 -3.13 3.06
N ASP A 67 -33.07 -2.03 2.31
CA ASP A 67 -34.17 -1.09 2.03
C ASP A 67 -35.23 -1.70 1.12
N LEU A 68 -34.96 -2.82 0.44
CA LEU A 68 -36.00 -3.59 -0.29
C LEU A 68 -36.99 -4.29 0.64
N PHE A 69 -36.68 -4.44 1.92
CA PHE A 69 -37.46 -5.15 2.90
C PHE A 69 -38.09 -4.19 3.93
N PRO A 70 -39.23 -4.57 4.55
CA PRO A 70 -39.80 -3.80 5.63
C PRO A 70 -38.83 -3.58 6.79
N GLN A 71 -38.68 -2.33 7.23
CA GLN A 71 -37.90 -1.95 8.40
C GLN A 71 -38.78 -2.02 9.64
N ILE A 72 -38.43 -2.87 10.60
CA ILE A 72 -39.14 -3.05 11.86
C ILE A 72 -38.38 -2.33 12.96
N SER A 73 -39.06 -1.42 13.67
CA SER A 73 -38.49 -0.71 14.82
C SER A 73 -39.23 -1.03 16.10
N ILE A 74 -38.51 -1.20 17.18
CA ILE A 74 -39.06 -1.35 18.54
C ILE A 74 -38.50 -0.20 19.35
N ASN A 75 -39.41 0.61 19.91
CA ASN A 75 -39.09 1.73 20.76
C ASN A 75 -39.69 1.51 22.15
N ALA A 76 -38.86 1.63 23.18
CA ALA A 76 -39.31 1.64 24.57
C ALA A 76 -38.74 2.87 25.26
N LYS A 77 -39.63 3.64 25.86
CA LYS A 77 -39.29 4.84 26.61
C LYS A 77 -39.86 4.74 28.00
N THR A 78 -39.06 5.03 29.00
CA THR A 78 -39.52 5.27 30.37
C THR A 78 -38.99 6.62 30.83
N GLY A 79 -39.81 7.37 31.51
CA GLY A 79 -39.42 8.69 31.98
C GLY A 79 -40.24 9.11 33.19
N ARG A 80 -39.68 10.01 33.98
CA ARG A 80 -40.39 10.72 35.03
C ARG A 80 -40.36 12.19 34.68
N GLU A 81 -41.55 12.76 34.51
CA GLU A 81 -41.74 14.16 34.13
C GLU A 81 -42.40 14.90 35.26
N ARG A 82 -41.90 16.07 35.60
CA ARG A 82 -42.51 16.99 36.52
C ARG A 82 -42.97 18.23 35.74
N LEU A 83 -44.25 18.45 35.71
CA LEU A 83 -44.82 19.65 35.11
C LEU A 83 -44.57 20.86 36.01
N SER A 84 -44.31 22.01 35.41
CA SER A 84 -44.18 23.27 36.14
C SER A 84 -45.53 23.65 36.76
N GLU A 85 -45.54 23.92 38.04
CA GLU A 85 -46.76 24.36 38.75
C GLU A 85 -47.17 25.79 38.35
N ARG A 86 -46.32 26.52 37.62
CA ARG A 86 -46.60 27.88 37.15
C ARG A 86 -47.24 27.92 35.76
N ASP A 87 -46.96 26.92 34.93
CA ASP A 87 -47.32 26.94 33.52
C ASP A 87 -48.53 26.04 33.17
N ALA A 88 -48.94 25.19 34.10
CA ALA A 88 -50.07 24.29 33.89
C ALA A 88 -51.05 24.40 35.05
N GLU A 89 -52.34 24.58 34.76
CA GLU A 89 -53.41 24.42 35.78
C GLU A 89 -53.33 22.99 36.34
N PRO A 90 -53.34 22.84 37.70
CA PRO A 90 -53.25 21.53 38.32
C PRO A 90 -54.46 20.69 37.90
N VAL A 91 -54.22 19.63 37.13
CA VAL A 91 -55.32 18.67 36.80
C VAL A 91 -55.61 17.85 38.05
N ILE A 92 -56.82 18.02 38.60
CA ILE A 92 -57.21 17.35 39.83
C ILE A 92 -57.16 15.83 39.62
N GLY A 93 -56.39 15.15 40.50
CA GLY A 93 -56.27 13.69 40.46
C GLY A 93 -55.10 13.13 39.65
N VAL A 94 -54.26 13.96 39.03
CA VAL A 94 -53.07 13.53 38.31
C VAL A 94 -51.81 13.79 39.19
N PRO A 95 -51.04 12.78 39.54
CA PRO A 95 -49.80 12.96 40.32
C PRO A 95 -48.79 13.82 39.57
N ASN A 96 -48.19 14.78 40.27
CA ASN A 96 -47.04 15.52 39.76
C ASN A 96 -45.85 15.30 40.72
N PRO A 97 -44.82 14.55 40.35
CA PRO A 97 -44.41 14.10 39.01
C PRO A 97 -45.12 12.86 38.47
N GLN A 98 -45.23 12.79 37.16
CA GLN A 98 -45.82 11.66 36.42
C GLN A 98 -44.71 10.68 35.99
N ASN A 99 -45.00 9.38 36.08
CA ASN A 99 -44.14 8.32 35.50
C ASN A 99 -44.77 7.86 34.19
N GLY A 100 -44.09 8.12 33.08
CA GLY A 100 -44.48 7.65 31.77
C GLY A 100 -43.73 6.37 31.37
N ARG A 101 -44.43 5.40 30.83
CA ARG A 101 -43.88 4.23 30.17
C ARG A 101 -44.56 4.06 28.84
N GLN A 102 -43.77 3.96 27.78
CA GLN A 102 -44.30 3.78 26.43
C GLN A 102 -43.50 2.68 25.75
N ALA A 103 -44.18 1.76 25.09
CA ALA A 103 -43.57 0.81 24.20
C ALA A 103 -44.36 0.85 22.88
N SER A 104 -43.61 0.87 21.76
CA SER A 104 -44.22 0.86 20.43
C SER A 104 -43.41 -0.02 19.48
N ILE A 105 -44.12 -0.69 18.59
CA ILE A 105 -43.56 -1.41 17.45
C ILE A 105 -44.04 -0.66 16.21
N GLY A 106 -43.09 -0.28 15.35
CA GLY A 106 -43.34 0.36 14.06
C GLY A 106 -42.84 -0.50 12.92
N ALA A 107 -43.51 -0.46 11.79
CA ALA A 107 -43.02 -1.02 10.54
C ALA A 107 -43.13 0.04 9.45
N SER A 108 -42.09 0.23 8.69
CA SER A 108 -42.07 1.11 7.52
C SER A 108 -41.49 0.36 6.33
N TRP A 109 -42.06 0.55 5.15
CA TRP A 109 -41.61 -0.07 3.92
C TRP A 109 -41.84 0.84 2.74
N GLU A 110 -40.78 1.02 1.91
CA GLU A 110 -40.84 1.73 0.65
C GLU A 110 -40.96 0.74 -0.49
N ILE A 111 -42.07 0.74 -1.20
CA ILE A 111 -42.26 -0.09 -2.40
C ILE A 111 -41.48 0.56 -3.55
N ASP A 112 -40.45 -0.13 -4.08
CA ASP A 112 -39.57 0.40 -5.13
C ASP A 112 -40.18 0.30 -6.54
N LEU A 113 -41.22 1.09 -6.80
CA LEU A 113 -41.93 1.09 -8.09
C LEU A 113 -41.05 1.63 -9.23
N TRP A 114 -40.27 2.66 -8.96
CA TRP A 114 -39.39 3.32 -9.96
C TRP A 114 -37.92 2.83 -9.96
N GLY A 115 -37.59 1.89 -9.12
CA GLY A 115 -36.27 1.27 -9.11
C GLY A 115 -35.19 2.08 -8.39
N ARG A 116 -35.54 3.04 -7.52
CA ARG A 116 -34.55 3.82 -6.74
C ARG A 116 -33.62 2.92 -5.92
N ILE A 117 -34.19 2.01 -5.13
CA ILE A 117 -33.40 1.12 -4.26
C ILE A 117 -32.63 0.11 -5.08
N ARG A 118 -33.20 -0.41 -6.16
CA ARG A 118 -32.49 -1.29 -7.11
C ARG A 118 -31.28 -0.59 -7.72
N ARG A 119 -31.39 0.69 -8.12
CA ARG A 119 -30.24 1.45 -8.66
C ARG A 119 -29.20 1.76 -7.60
N LEU A 120 -29.60 2.02 -6.35
CA LEU A 120 -28.64 2.15 -5.23
C LEU A 120 -27.89 0.85 -4.97
N THR A 121 -28.56 -0.30 -5.03
CA THR A 121 -27.90 -1.61 -4.90
C THR A 121 -26.91 -1.86 -6.02
N GLU A 122 -27.29 -1.57 -7.27
CA GLU A 122 -26.42 -1.68 -8.44
C GLU A 122 -25.18 -0.78 -8.32
N SER A 123 -25.35 0.45 -7.80
CA SER A 123 -24.23 1.35 -7.48
C SER A 123 -23.31 0.75 -6.43
N ALA A 124 -23.86 0.23 -5.32
CA ALA A 124 -23.05 -0.42 -4.27
C ALA A 124 -22.29 -1.66 -4.79
N GLU A 125 -22.87 -2.42 -5.72
CA GLU A 125 -22.20 -3.54 -6.37
C GLU A 125 -21.06 -3.07 -7.29
N ALA A 126 -21.23 -1.96 -8.00
CA ALA A 126 -20.19 -1.36 -8.83
C ALA A 126 -19.04 -0.83 -7.97
N ASP A 127 -19.37 -0.17 -6.84
CA ASP A 127 -18.39 0.32 -5.86
C ASP A 127 -17.59 -0.85 -5.26
N ALA A 128 -18.23 -1.94 -4.89
CA ALA A 128 -17.55 -3.12 -4.36
C ALA A 128 -16.59 -3.74 -5.40
N ARG A 129 -16.98 -3.79 -6.67
CA ARG A 129 -16.08 -4.22 -7.75
C ARG A 129 -14.89 -3.28 -7.92
N SER A 130 -15.10 -1.97 -7.80
CA SER A 130 -14.01 -0.98 -7.84
C SER A 130 -13.02 -1.18 -6.70
N VAL A 131 -13.50 -1.36 -5.47
CA VAL A 131 -12.65 -1.62 -4.28
C VAL A 131 -11.88 -2.92 -4.42
N GLU A 132 -12.46 -3.97 -5.00
CA GLU A 132 -11.75 -5.22 -5.27
C GLU A 132 -10.62 -5.04 -6.29
N GLN A 133 -10.81 -4.23 -7.35
CA GLN A 133 -9.72 -3.89 -8.27
C GLN A 133 -8.63 -3.05 -7.58
N ALA A 134 -9.02 -2.13 -6.69
CA ALA A 134 -8.06 -1.37 -5.89
C ALA A 134 -7.23 -2.28 -4.97
N ARG A 135 -7.82 -3.33 -4.37
CA ARG A 135 -7.11 -4.35 -3.59
C ARG A 135 -6.07 -5.09 -4.44
N ARG A 136 -6.44 -5.49 -5.67
CA ARG A 136 -5.52 -6.14 -6.61
C ARG A 136 -4.37 -5.21 -7.02
N ALA A 137 -4.66 -3.94 -7.27
CA ALA A 137 -3.63 -2.95 -7.57
C ALA A 137 -2.66 -2.74 -6.40
N ALA A 138 -3.17 -2.71 -5.15
CA ALA A 138 -2.32 -2.63 -3.97
C ALA A 138 -1.39 -3.86 -3.84
N LEU A 139 -1.91 -5.07 -4.09
CA LEU A 139 -1.09 -6.28 -4.10
C LEU A 139 0.04 -6.18 -5.14
N LEU A 140 -0.30 -5.80 -6.37
CA LEU A 140 0.68 -5.64 -7.43
C LEU A 140 1.75 -4.60 -7.08
N SER A 141 1.34 -3.49 -6.46
CA SER A 141 2.27 -2.44 -6.00
C SER A 141 3.24 -2.94 -4.92
N VAL A 142 2.77 -3.75 -3.96
CA VAL A 142 3.64 -4.34 -2.94
C VAL A 142 4.66 -5.26 -3.57
N VAL A 143 4.22 -6.19 -4.45
CA VAL A 143 5.13 -7.10 -5.15
C VAL A 143 6.17 -6.33 -5.97
N ALA A 144 5.73 -5.33 -6.76
CA ALA A 144 6.62 -4.51 -7.57
C ALA A 144 7.67 -3.76 -6.73
N ASN A 145 7.28 -3.24 -5.56
CA ASN A 145 8.20 -2.56 -4.66
C ASN A 145 9.27 -3.52 -4.12
N VAL A 146 8.87 -4.73 -3.67
CA VAL A 146 9.82 -5.73 -3.17
C VAL A 146 10.81 -6.12 -4.26
N VAL A 147 10.32 -6.43 -5.46
CA VAL A 147 11.18 -6.81 -6.60
C VAL A 147 12.15 -5.68 -6.95
N THR A 148 11.67 -4.45 -7.02
CA THR A 148 12.52 -3.28 -7.34
C THR A 148 13.62 -3.11 -6.30
N ARG A 149 13.29 -3.16 -5.00
CA ARG A 149 14.27 -3.01 -3.92
C ARG A 149 15.30 -4.14 -3.92
N TYR A 150 14.87 -5.35 -4.20
CA TYR A 150 15.78 -6.49 -4.31
C TYR A 150 16.78 -6.32 -5.45
N ILE A 151 16.31 -5.92 -6.63
CA ILE A 151 17.20 -5.66 -7.78
C ILE A 151 18.14 -4.48 -7.51
N ASP A 152 17.65 -3.41 -6.88
CA ASP A 152 18.46 -2.26 -6.48
C ASP A 152 19.59 -2.69 -5.52
N LEU A 153 19.29 -3.58 -4.56
CA LEU A 153 20.26 -4.12 -3.61
C LEU A 153 21.34 -4.92 -4.32
N LEU A 154 20.98 -5.83 -5.23
CA LEU A 154 21.94 -6.59 -6.03
C LEU A 154 22.84 -5.67 -6.86
N ALA A 155 22.29 -4.62 -7.46
CA ALA A 155 23.04 -3.64 -8.23
C ALA A 155 24.03 -2.84 -7.36
N LEU A 156 23.63 -2.49 -6.13
CA LEU A 156 24.51 -1.80 -5.17
C LEU A 156 25.64 -2.69 -4.67
N ASP A 157 25.37 -3.98 -4.44
CA ASP A 157 26.40 -4.94 -4.05
C ASP A 157 27.48 -5.10 -5.14
N GLU A 158 27.05 -5.19 -6.40
CA GLU A 158 27.98 -5.23 -7.53
C GLU A 158 28.76 -3.92 -7.66
N GLN A 159 28.12 -2.77 -7.50
CA GLN A 159 28.80 -1.46 -7.48
C GLN A 159 29.83 -1.38 -6.35
N LEU A 160 29.53 -1.93 -5.18
CA LEU A 160 30.49 -1.99 -4.07
C LEU A 160 31.72 -2.85 -4.41
N ALA A 161 31.50 -3.99 -5.05
CA ALA A 161 32.60 -4.85 -5.49
C ALA A 161 33.51 -4.13 -6.51
N ILE A 162 32.88 -3.44 -7.49
CA ILE A 162 33.63 -2.63 -8.49
C ILE A 162 34.41 -1.48 -7.81
N ALA A 163 33.75 -0.75 -6.87
CA ALA A 163 34.39 0.37 -6.18
C ALA A 163 35.63 -0.08 -5.35
N ARG A 164 35.53 -1.23 -4.67
CA ARG A 164 36.63 -1.82 -3.93
C ARG A 164 37.77 -2.20 -4.87
N ASN A 165 37.50 -2.93 -5.95
CA ASN A 165 38.50 -3.30 -6.93
C ASN A 165 39.17 -2.06 -7.57
N THR A 166 38.39 -1.02 -7.82
CA THR A 166 38.93 0.25 -8.36
C THR A 166 39.85 0.93 -7.36
N SER A 167 39.47 0.98 -6.08
CA SER A 167 40.31 1.53 -5.01
C SER A 167 41.63 0.76 -4.87
N ASP A 168 41.58 -0.58 -4.90
CA ASP A 168 42.78 -1.43 -4.82
C ASP A 168 43.71 -1.19 -6.01
N ASN A 169 43.19 -1.04 -7.22
CA ASN A 169 43.97 -0.72 -8.41
C ASN A 169 44.65 0.65 -8.32
N TYR A 170 43.94 1.67 -7.79
CA TYR A 170 44.56 2.98 -7.57
C TYR A 170 45.56 2.98 -6.43
N ALA A 171 45.36 2.18 -5.38
CA ALA A 171 46.34 2.00 -4.32
C ALA A 171 47.65 1.42 -4.86
N GLU A 172 47.59 0.36 -5.70
CA GLU A 172 48.75 -0.23 -6.33
C GLU A 172 49.44 0.74 -7.31
N SER A 173 48.68 1.51 -8.08
CA SER A 173 49.19 2.55 -8.97
C SER A 173 49.94 3.63 -8.19
N LEU A 174 49.37 4.10 -7.07
CA LEU A 174 50.03 5.05 -6.17
C LEU A 174 51.33 4.49 -5.63
N ARG A 175 51.32 3.25 -5.14
CA ARG A 175 52.53 2.58 -4.64
C ARG A 175 53.67 2.54 -5.69
N ILE A 176 53.31 2.24 -6.94
CA ILE A 176 54.29 2.20 -8.05
C ILE A 176 54.86 3.60 -8.33
N ILE A 177 53.99 4.63 -8.37
CA ILE A 177 54.38 6.01 -8.62
C ILE A 177 55.23 6.56 -7.47
N GLU A 178 54.96 6.23 -6.22
CA GLU A 178 55.80 6.57 -5.07
C GLU A 178 57.20 5.96 -5.16
N LEU A 179 57.31 4.69 -5.61
CA LEU A 179 58.57 4.06 -5.88
C LEU A 179 59.34 4.79 -6.98
N GLN A 180 58.69 5.16 -8.09
CA GLN A 180 59.31 5.92 -9.18
C GLN A 180 59.82 7.30 -8.71
N PHE A 181 59.04 7.97 -7.83
CA PHE A 181 59.47 9.24 -7.23
C PHE A 181 60.69 9.05 -6.33
N LYS A 182 60.71 8.01 -5.51
CA LYS A 182 61.86 7.67 -4.64
C LYS A 182 63.16 7.47 -5.42
N TYR A 183 63.05 6.94 -6.64
CA TYR A 183 64.21 6.75 -7.53
C TYR A 183 64.42 7.90 -8.51
N GLY A 184 63.75 9.04 -8.36
CA GLY A 184 63.91 10.24 -9.17
C GLY A 184 63.35 10.15 -10.60
N VAL A 185 62.48 9.18 -10.90
CA VAL A 185 61.90 8.93 -12.24
C VAL A 185 60.68 9.80 -12.51
N THR A 186 59.96 10.22 -11.47
CA THR A 186 58.72 11.06 -11.60
C THR A 186 58.72 12.24 -10.65
N SER A 187 57.77 13.17 -10.82
CA SER A 187 57.63 14.38 -10.00
C SER A 187 56.71 14.16 -8.81
N GLN A 188 56.87 15.00 -7.77
CA GLN A 188 55.97 15.04 -6.61
C GLN A 188 54.53 15.37 -7.02
N MET A 189 54.31 16.16 -8.10
CA MET A 189 52.98 16.46 -8.64
C MET A 189 52.27 15.18 -9.11
N THR A 190 53.01 14.25 -9.77
CA THR A 190 52.43 12.97 -10.22
C THR A 190 52.03 12.11 -9.05
N VAL A 191 52.79 12.09 -7.97
CA VAL A 191 52.44 11.38 -6.72
C VAL A 191 51.14 11.98 -6.14
N ALA A 192 51.07 13.30 -6.03
CA ALA A 192 49.88 13.97 -5.50
C ALA A 192 48.63 13.72 -6.34
N GLN A 193 48.75 13.68 -7.67
CA GLN A 193 47.65 13.31 -8.58
C GLN A 193 47.19 11.86 -8.36
N ALA A 194 48.11 10.91 -8.25
CA ALA A 194 47.80 9.51 -8.00
C ALA A 194 47.12 9.32 -6.62
N ALA A 195 47.61 10.02 -5.58
CA ALA A 195 47.02 10.03 -4.26
C ALA A 195 45.60 10.59 -4.30
N SER A 196 45.34 11.68 -5.01
CA SER A 196 44.01 12.26 -5.17
C SER A 196 43.04 11.31 -5.86
N GLN A 197 43.50 10.53 -6.86
CA GLN A 197 42.69 9.51 -7.54
C GLN A 197 42.31 8.37 -6.59
N TYR A 198 43.31 7.88 -5.81
CA TYR A 198 43.06 6.86 -4.80
C TYR A 198 42.05 7.30 -3.73
N GLU A 199 42.24 8.47 -3.14
CA GLU A 199 41.32 9.03 -2.12
C GLU A 199 39.94 9.25 -2.69
N THR A 200 39.84 9.69 -3.93
CA THR A 200 38.54 9.86 -4.62
C THR A 200 37.79 8.52 -4.77
N ALA A 201 38.50 7.48 -5.22
CA ALA A 201 37.93 6.13 -5.35
C ALA A 201 37.53 5.57 -3.98
N GLN A 202 38.34 5.76 -2.96
CA GLN A 202 38.09 5.29 -1.61
C GLN A 202 36.86 6.00 -0.98
N SER A 203 36.64 7.27 -1.29
CA SER A 203 35.49 8.04 -0.78
C SER A 203 34.14 7.58 -1.31
N GLN A 204 34.09 6.84 -2.42
CA GLN A 204 32.88 6.28 -2.98
C GLN A 204 32.35 5.08 -2.18
N ILE A 205 33.25 4.29 -1.56
CA ILE A 205 32.88 3.07 -0.83
C ILE A 205 31.89 3.34 0.30
N PRO A 206 32.12 4.30 1.23
CA PRO A 206 31.17 4.58 2.30
C PRO A 206 29.83 5.09 1.78
N GLN A 207 29.79 5.80 0.64
CA GLN A 207 28.54 6.26 0.03
C GLN A 207 27.68 5.08 -0.46
N ILE A 208 28.30 4.10 -1.12
CA ILE A 208 27.62 2.89 -1.59
C ILE A 208 27.14 2.06 -0.39
N CYS A 209 27.98 1.88 0.63
CA CYS A 209 27.59 1.17 1.86
C CYS A 209 26.38 1.84 2.54
N HIS A 210 26.36 3.17 2.57
CA HIS A 210 25.20 3.91 3.09
C HIS A 210 23.92 3.63 2.27
N SER A 211 24.02 3.64 0.94
CA SER A 211 22.91 3.33 0.04
C SER A 211 22.39 1.90 0.22
N ILE A 212 23.30 0.92 0.39
CA ILE A 212 22.93 -0.47 0.72
C ILE A 212 22.12 -0.52 1.99
N THR A 213 22.63 0.07 3.09
CA THR A 213 21.92 0.08 4.38
C THR A 213 20.55 0.78 4.30
N GLN A 214 20.43 1.84 3.50
CA GLN A 214 19.13 2.49 3.28
C GLN A 214 18.16 1.59 2.50
N THR A 215 18.65 0.87 1.50
CA THR A 215 17.82 -0.02 0.69
C THR A 215 17.38 -1.26 1.47
N GLU A 216 18.24 -1.80 2.34
CA GLU A 216 17.92 -2.91 3.25
C GLU A 216 16.82 -2.56 4.27
N ASN A 217 16.73 -1.29 4.67
CA ASN A 217 15.76 -0.81 5.66
C ASN A 217 14.47 -0.23 5.05
N ALA A 218 14.35 -0.20 3.74
CA ALA A 218 13.23 0.41 3.01
C ALA A 218 12.18 -0.60 2.59
#